data_41115b04869b8ea02ca8691c52e85560
#
_entry.id   41115b04869b8ea02ca8691c52e85560
#
_cell.length_a   1.000
_cell.length_b   1.000
_cell.length_c   1.000
_cell.angle_alpha   90.00
_cell.angle_beta   90.00
_cell.angle_gamma   90.00
#
_symmetry.space_group_name_H-M   'P 1'
#
loop_
_entity.id
_entity.type
_entity.pdbx_description
1 polymer ?
#
loop_
_entity_poly.entity_id
_entity_poly.type
_entity_poly.pdbx_seq_one_letter_code
_entity_poly.pdbx_strand_id
1 'polypeptide(L)'
;SYDNWELLLMDASPEWDAVSDLADDANDERVRRFELPGNGGIVLNTNACIQQATGDYIAFLDHDDILEPDALFRYVAALNKAAEGERPQVLFCDEDMFQKTGEWGQPVFKTQLNVDLLYSHNCVTHFLMVEKALIDRIGTSPEDVAGAQDYDLTLRCLASGARFEHIAHVLYHWRVHPGSTADGSADS
;
A
#
# COMPACT_ATOMS: atom_id res chain seq x y z
N SER A 1 9.79 -6.49 -16.23
CA SER A 1 9.25 -5.47 -15.36
C SER A 1 8.10 -4.75 -16.05
N TYR A 2 7.30 -4.03 -15.30
CA TYR A 2 6.17 -3.23 -15.77
C TYR A 2 6.56 -1.76 -15.69
N ASP A 3 6.38 -1.00 -16.78
CA ASP A 3 6.93 0.35 -16.88
C ASP A 3 5.87 1.47 -16.75
N ASN A 4 4.57 1.14 -16.80
CA ASN A 4 3.49 2.12 -16.71
C ASN A 4 3.04 2.31 -15.24
N TRP A 5 3.87 2.96 -14.44
CA TRP A 5 3.62 3.31 -13.04
C TRP A 5 4.08 4.73 -12.73
N GLU A 6 3.55 5.31 -11.71
CA GLU A 6 4.04 6.52 -11.06
C GLU A 6 4.26 6.26 -9.57
N LEU A 7 5.27 6.88 -8.98
CA LEU A 7 5.51 6.90 -7.54
C LEU A 7 5.22 8.31 -7.01
N LEU A 8 4.27 8.41 -6.09
CA LEU A 8 3.90 9.67 -5.48
C LEU A 8 4.47 9.72 -4.05
N LEU A 9 5.32 10.70 -3.80
CA LEU A 9 5.93 10.93 -2.50
C LEU A 9 5.32 12.18 -1.87
N MET A 10 4.55 12.01 -0.79
CA MET A 10 4.04 13.11 0.01
C MET A 10 4.99 13.39 1.16
N ASP A 11 5.78 14.43 1.00
CA ASP A 11 6.76 14.83 2.00
C ASP A 11 6.16 15.85 2.98
N ALA A 12 5.99 15.41 4.21
CA ALA A 12 5.51 16.21 5.33
C ALA A 12 6.61 16.45 6.37
N SER A 13 7.87 16.18 6.03
CA SER A 13 9.02 16.35 6.93
C SER A 13 9.31 17.83 7.16
N PRO A 14 9.68 18.25 8.38
CA PRO A 14 10.12 19.61 8.64
C PRO A 14 11.54 19.90 8.09
N GLU A 15 12.31 18.85 7.79
CA GLU A 15 13.67 18.92 7.29
C GLU A 15 13.74 18.30 5.89
N TRP A 16 13.74 19.11 4.89
CA TRP A 16 13.53 18.82 3.46
C TRP A 16 14.64 18.04 2.74
N ASP A 17 15.87 18.05 3.27
CA ASP A 17 17.04 17.77 2.46
C ASP A 17 17.16 16.30 2.03
N ALA A 18 16.83 15.33 2.89
CA ALA A 18 17.08 13.91 2.60
C ALA A 18 16.10 13.29 1.57
N VAL A 19 14.82 13.69 1.60
CA VAL A 19 13.81 13.14 0.66
C VAL A 19 13.92 13.82 -0.70
N SER A 20 14.30 15.12 -0.73
CA SER A 20 14.53 15.83 -1.99
C SER A 20 15.69 15.24 -2.77
N ASP A 21 16.80 14.98 -2.09
CA ASP A 21 17.99 14.41 -2.70
C ASP A 21 17.71 13.02 -3.30
N LEU A 22 16.96 12.17 -2.60
CA LEU A 22 16.58 10.85 -3.08
C LEU A 22 15.66 10.89 -4.31
N ALA A 23 14.70 11.82 -4.35
CA ALA A 23 13.81 11.98 -5.48
C ALA A 23 14.54 12.54 -6.70
N ASP A 24 15.47 13.47 -6.50
CA ASP A 24 16.30 14.05 -7.54
C ASP A 24 17.33 13.03 -8.07
N ASP A 25 17.93 12.23 -7.19
CA ASP A 25 18.88 11.16 -7.55
C ASP A 25 18.22 10.04 -8.36
N ALA A 26 16.91 9.79 -8.16
CA ALA A 26 16.18 8.81 -8.95
C ALA A 26 16.16 9.18 -10.45
N ASN A 27 16.19 10.48 -10.80
CA ASN A 27 16.19 11.00 -12.15
C ASN A 27 15.19 10.28 -13.08
N ASP A 28 14.00 9.99 -12.55
CA ASP A 28 12.92 9.27 -13.23
C ASP A 28 11.64 10.12 -13.15
N GLU A 29 11.11 10.51 -14.30
CA GLU A 29 9.92 11.36 -14.41
C GLU A 29 8.64 10.73 -13.81
N ARG A 30 8.66 9.42 -13.59
CA ARG A 30 7.57 8.70 -12.92
C ARG A 30 7.57 8.90 -11.40
N VAL A 31 8.66 9.39 -10.82
CA VAL A 31 8.77 9.73 -9.40
C VAL A 31 8.36 11.19 -9.21
N ARG A 32 7.25 11.40 -8.54
CA ARG A 32 6.65 12.73 -8.33
C ARG A 32 6.60 13.05 -6.85
N ARG A 33 7.27 14.09 -6.45
CA ARG A 33 7.29 14.58 -5.07
C ARG A 33 6.35 15.76 -4.89
N PHE A 34 5.63 15.77 -3.79
CA PHE A 34 4.74 16.84 -3.37
C PHE A 34 5.07 17.28 -1.96
N GLU A 35 5.21 18.58 -1.80
CA GLU A 35 5.40 19.20 -0.50
C GLU A 35 4.05 19.45 0.17
N LEU A 36 3.95 19.06 1.44
CA LEU A 36 2.79 19.42 2.25
C LEU A 36 3.12 20.62 3.14
N PRO A 37 2.17 21.52 3.38
CA PRO A 37 2.40 22.71 4.22
C PRO A 37 2.64 22.36 5.70
N GLY A 38 2.54 21.10 6.04
CA GLY A 38 2.77 20.53 7.37
C GLY A 38 2.34 19.08 7.45
N ASN A 39 2.74 18.40 8.52
CA ASN A 39 2.37 17.00 8.74
C ASN A 39 0.94 16.90 9.29
N GLY A 40 0.00 16.53 8.42
CA GLY A 40 -1.40 16.26 8.78
C GLY A 40 -1.63 14.87 9.39
N GLY A 41 -0.57 14.08 9.54
CA GLY A 41 -0.65 12.68 9.93
C GLY A 41 -0.95 11.74 8.76
N ILE A 42 -0.85 10.43 9.01
CA ILE A 42 -0.88 9.39 7.97
C ILE A 42 -2.14 9.48 7.09
N VAL A 43 -3.30 9.70 7.67
CA VAL A 43 -4.58 9.74 6.93
C VAL A 43 -4.64 10.92 5.97
N LEU A 44 -4.37 12.14 6.45
CA LEU A 44 -4.46 13.33 5.59
C LEU A 44 -3.38 13.33 4.52
N ASN A 45 -2.16 12.91 4.86
CA ASN A 45 -1.07 12.80 3.89
C ASN A 45 -1.38 11.77 2.81
N THR A 46 -1.90 10.59 3.19
CA THR A 46 -2.33 9.54 2.25
C THR A 46 -3.49 10.02 1.37
N ASN A 47 -4.50 10.69 1.94
CA ASN A 47 -5.62 11.24 1.19
C ASN A 47 -5.16 12.29 0.16
N ALA A 48 -4.21 13.14 0.53
CA ALA A 48 -3.61 14.11 -0.37
C ALA A 48 -2.86 13.43 -1.53
N CYS A 49 -2.15 12.33 -1.23
CA CYS A 49 -1.47 11.51 -2.24
C CYS A 49 -2.46 10.89 -3.23
N ILE A 50 -3.54 10.28 -2.74
CA ILE A 50 -4.61 9.68 -3.56
C ILE A 50 -5.19 10.69 -4.56
N GLN A 51 -5.36 11.95 -4.15
CA GLN A 51 -5.88 13.02 -5.01
C GLN A 51 -4.93 13.38 -6.18
N GLN A 52 -3.64 13.13 -6.04
CA GLN A 52 -2.64 13.37 -7.09
C GLN A 52 -2.45 12.19 -8.04
N ALA A 53 -2.99 11.04 -7.69
CA ALA A 53 -2.84 9.81 -8.48
C ALA A 53 -3.60 9.91 -9.81
N THR A 54 -2.92 9.53 -10.88
CA THR A 54 -3.48 9.51 -12.25
C THR A 54 -3.67 8.09 -12.80
N GLY A 55 -3.12 7.08 -12.14
CA GLY A 55 -3.25 5.68 -12.54
C GLY A 55 -4.64 5.09 -12.28
N ASP A 56 -4.95 3.99 -12.98
CA ASP A 56 -6.23 3.27 -12.81
C ASP A 56 -6.31 2.54 -11.47
N TYR A 57 -5.17 2.19 -10.89
CA TYR A 57 -5.04 1.54 -9.59
C TYR A 57 -4.06 2.30 -8.70
N ILE A 58 -4.32 2.31 -7.41
CA ILE A 58 -3.45 2.89 -6.38
C ILE A 58 -2.96 1.76 -5.49
N ALA A 59 -1.64 1.65 -5.34
CA ALA A 59 -0.99 0.73 -4.43
C ALA A 59 -0.36 1.49 -3.27
N PHE A 60 -0.50 0.98 -2.06
CA PHE A 60 0.02 1.60 -0.84
C PHE A 60 1.33 0.91 -0.46
N LEU A 61 2.39 1.71 -0.36
CA LEU A 61 3.73 1.28 0.02
C LEU A 61 4.23 2.12 1.17
N ASP A 62 4.59 1.48 2.27
CA ASP A 62 5.21 2.15 3.40
C ASP A 62 6.65 2.54 3.05
N HIS A 63 7.07 3.72 3.51
CA HIS A 63 8.31 4.36 3.08
C HIS A 63 9.59 3.63 3.51
N ASP A 64 9.49 2.71 4.46
CA ASP A 64 10.59 1.92 5.02
C ASP A 64 10.58 0.45 4.57
N ASP A 65 9.61 0.05 3.76
CA ASP A 65 9.45 -1.32 3.29
C ASP A 65 10.03 -1.56 1.89
N ILE A 66 10.04 -2.81 1.45
CA ILE A 66 10.65 -3.21 0.18
C ILE A 66 9.65 -4.06 -0.62
N LEU A 67 9.64 -3.87 -1.95
CA LEU A 67 8.91 -4.72 -2.88
C LEU A 67 9.85 -5.66 -3.63
N GLU A 68 9.36 -6.86 -3.95
CA GLU A 68 10.00 -7.70 -4.94
C GLU A 68 10.07 -7.00 -6.31
N PRO A 69 11.16 -7.16 -7.08
CA PRO A 69 11.35 -6.46 -8.36
C PRO A 69 10.27 -6.75 -9.40
N ASP A 70 9.55 -7.86 -9.28
CA ASP A 70 8.47 -8.26 -10.18
C ASP A 70 7.05 -8.04 -9.60
N ALA A 71 6.93 -7.39 -8.43
CA ALA A 71 5.64 -7.17 -7.77
C ALA A 71 4.60 -6.52 -8.70
N LEU A 72 4.90 -5.36 -9.26
CA LEU A 72 3.97 -4.67 -10.17
C LEU A 72 3.61 -5.51 -11.39
N PHE A 73 4.60 -6.24 -11.97
CA PHE A 73 4.32 -7.14 -13.08
C PHE A 73 3.30 -8.22 -12.72
N ARG A 74 3.41 -8.83 -11.53
CA ARG A 74 2.49 -9.89 -11.07
C ARG A 74 1.09 -9.35 -10.84
N TYR A 75 0.97 -8.17 -10.26
CA TYR A 75 -0.31 -7.49 -10.06
C TYR A 75 -1.01 -7.20 -11.39
N VAL A 76 -0.29 -6.60 -12.34
CA VAL A 76 -0.83 -6.33 -13.67
C VAL A 76 -1.14 -7.62 -14.45
N ALA A 77 -0.33 -8.66 -14.29
CA ALA A 77 -0.61 -9.95 -14.90
C ALA A 77 -1.90 -10.59 -14.35
N ALA A 78 -2.20 -10.40 -13.05
CA ALA A 78 -3.48 -10.84 -12.46
C ALA A 78 -4.66 -10.05 -13.06
N LEU A 79 -4.55 -8.73 -13.17
CA LEU A 79 -5.56 -7.88 -13.80
C LEU A 79 -5.83 -8.29 -15.26
N ASN A 80 -4.79 -8.63 -16.00
CA ASN A 80 -4.90 -9.01 -17.42
C ASN A 80 -5.45 -10.42 -17.65
N LYS A 81 -5.47 -11.28 -16.63
CA LYS A 81 -6.10 -12.62 -16.71
C LYS A 81 -7.62 -12.57 -16.56
N ALA A 82 -8.14 -11.55 -15.93
CA ALA A 82 -9.57 -11.39 -15.72
C ALA A 82 -10.28 -11.04 -17.04
N ALA A 83 -11.48 -11.57 -17.23
CA ALA A 83 -12.33 -11.17 -18.34
C ALA A 83 -12.73 -9.69 -18.22
N GLU A 84 -13.11 -9.10 -19.35
CA GLU A 84 -13.62 -7.72 -19.37
C GLU A 84 -14.85 -7.60 -18.45
N GLY A 85 -14.82 -6.60 -17.54
CA GLY A 85 -15.86 -6.39 -16.53
C GLY A 85 -15.74 -7.28 -15.28
N GLU A 86 -14.81 -8.24 -15.25
CA GLU A 86 -14.55 -9.10 -14.10
C GLU A 86 -13.22 -8.80 -13.38
N ARG A 87 -12.53 -7.75 -13.79
CA ARG A 87 -11.26 -7.36 -13.16
C ARG A 87 -11.43 -7.16 -11.65
N PRO A 88 -10.49 -7.68 -10.85
CA PRO A 88 -10.49 -7.41 -9.42
C PRO A 88 -10.28 -5.92 -9.18
N GLN A 89 -10.96 -5.38 -8.18
CA GLN A 89 -10.89 -3.99 -7.79
C GLN A 89 -9.97 -3.79 -6.58
N VAL A 90 -9.68 -4.87 -5.87
CA VAL A 90 -8.75 -4.92 -4.74
C VAL A 90 -7.83 -6.10 -4.91
N LEU A 91 -6.52 -5.87 -4.83
CA LEU A 91 -5.51 -6.92 -4.91
C LEU A 91 -4.57 -6.82 -3.71
N PHE A 92 -4.09 -7.96 -3.24
CA PHE A 92 -3.12 -8.07 -2.16
C PHE A 92 -2.24 -9.30 -2.34
N CYS A 93 -1.10 -9.35 -1.66
CA CYS A 93 -0.14 -10.44 -1.79
C CYS A 93 0.28 -11.01 -0.44
N ASP A 94 1.06 -12.10 -0.47
CA ASP A 94 1.78 -12.59 0.69
C ASP A 94 2.94 -11.65 1.04
N GLU A 95 3.39 -11.72 2.28
CA GLU A 95 4.46 -10.88 2.81
C GLU A 95 5.42 -11.68 3.68
N ASP A 96 6.58 -11.12 3.95
CA ASP A 96 7.48 -11.57 5.01
C ASP A 96 8.06 -10.37 5.76
N MET A 97 8.92 -10.65 6.73
CA MET A 97 9.58 -9.64 7.53
C MET A 97 11.06 -9.58 7.18
N PHE A 98 11.62 -8.38 7.19
CA PHE A 98 13.01 -8.12 6.93
C PHE A 98 13.62 -7.32 8.09
N GLN A 99 14.68 -7.85 8.71
CA GLN A 99 15.37 -7.18 9.82
C GLN A 99 16.57 -6.37 9.32
N LYS A 100 16.93 -5.31 10.05
CA LYS A 100 18.14 -4.52 9.77
C LYS A 100 19.43 -5.34 9.77
N THR A 101 19.45 -6.49 10.46
CA THR A 101 20.56 -7.45 10.46
C THR A 101 20.76 -8.17 9.13
N GLY A 102 19.81 -8.02 8.18
CA GLY A 102 19.77 -8.77 6.93
C GLY A 102 19.11 -10.14 7.06
N GLU A 103 18.55 -10.46 8.21
CA GLU A 103 17.81 -11.70 8.44
C GLU A 103 16.38 -11.57 7.93
N TRP A 104 15.91 -12.61 7.25
CA TRP A 104 14.54 -12.73 6.77
C TRP A 104 13.69 -13.48 7.82
N GLY A 105 12.51 -12.94 8.10
CA GLY A 105 11.52 -13.57 8.97
C GLY A 105 10.74 -14.66 8.25
N GLN A 106 9.80 -15.26 8.97
CA GLN A 106 8.91 -16.27 8.38
C GLN A 106 7.91 -15.58 7.44
N PRO A 107 7.64 -16.16 6.26
CA PRO A 107 6.62 -15.65 5.37
C PRO A 107 5.22 -15.81 5.97
N VAL A 108 4.36 -14.84 5.73
CA VAL A 108 2.94 -14.86 6.06
C VAL A 108 2.18 -15.15 4.77
N PHE A 109 1.76 -16.40 4.61
CA PHE A 109 0.93 -16.80 3.49
C PHE A 109 -0.53 -16.50 3.79
N LYS A 110 -1.13 -15.69 2.94
CA LYS A 110 -2.53 -15.29 3.05
C LYS A 110 -3.43 -16.27 2.30
N THR A 111 -4.71 -16.22 2.60
CA THR A 111 -5.73 -16.96 1.82
C THR A 111 -6.37 -16.05 0.79
N GLN A 112 -7.15 -16.61 -0.14
CA GLN A 112 -8.17 -15.82 -0.83
C GLN A 112 -9.03 -15.08 0.19
N LEU A 113 -9.69 -14.00 -0.21
CA LEU A 113 -10.51 -13.22 0.71
C LEU A 113 -11.38 -14.11 1.60
N ASN A 114 -11.14 -14.05 2.89
CA ASN A 114 -11.95 -14.67 3.92
C ASN A 114 -12.59 -13.58 4.76
N VAL A 115 -13.89 -13.40 4.59
CA VAL A 115 -14.64 -12.32 5.23
C VAL A 115 -14.65 -12.44 6.75
N ASP A 116 -14.79 -13.66 7.28
CA ASP A 116 -14.79 -13.89 8.73
C ASP A 116 -13.40 -13.57 9.33
N LEU A 117 -12.33 -13.94 8.61
CA LEU A 117 -10.97 -13.60 9.02
C LEU A 117 -10.75 -12.09 8.96
N LEU A 118 -11.21 -11.43 7.89
CA LEU A 118 -11.10 -9.99 7.74
C LEU A 118 -11.85 -9.22 8.84
N TYR A 119 -12.98 -9.72 9.33
CA TYR A 119 -13.67 -9.12 10.49
C TYR A 119 -12.92 -9.32 11.82
N SER A 120 -11.99 -10.26 11.87
CA SER A 120 -11.20 -10.50 13.09
C SER A 120 -9.92 -9.65 13.14
N HIS A 121 -9.29 -9.41 12.00
CA HIS A 121 -8.08 -8.58 11.84
C HIS A 121 -7.84 -8.24 10.37
N ASN A 122 -7.01 -7.24 10.13
CA ASN A 122 -6.62 -6.84 8.79
C ASN A 122 -5.67 -7.86 8.15
N CYS A 123 -6.23 -8.89 7.49
CA CYS A 123 -5.46 -9.97 6.88
C CYS A 123 -5.03 -9.70 5.42
N VAL A 124 -5.40 -8.56 4.84
CA VAL A 124 -5.10 -8.22 3.43
C VAL A 124 -3.93 -7.24 3.26
N THR A 125 -3.45 -6.63 4.33
CA THR A 125 -2.25 -5.80 4.35
C THR A 125 -1.02 -6.71 4.34
N HIS A 126 0.07 -6.45 3.64
CA HIS A 126 0.46 -5.43 2.70
C HIS A 126 0.51 -6.07 1.29
N PHE A 127 0.83 -5.60 0.34
CA PHE A 127 0.85 -4.42 -0.50
C PHE A 127 -0.55 -4.29 -1.11
N LEU A 128 -1.41 -3.52 -0.45
CA LEU A 128 -2.78 -3.32 -0.90
C LEU A 128 -2.81 -2.47 -2.17
N MET A 129 -3.49 -2.95 -3.22
CA MET A 129 -3.76 -2.20 -4.44
C MET A 129 -5.26 -2.12 -4.66
N VAL A 130 -5.78 -0.91 -4.91
CA VAL A 130 -7.21 -0.63 -5.06
C VAL A 130 -7.46 0.15 -6.35
N GLU A 131 -8.51 -0.23 -7.08
CA GLU A 131 -8.99 0.52 -8.26
C GLU A 131 -9.33 1.96 -7.87
N LYS A 132 -8.74 2.94 -8.58
CA LYS A 132 -8.95 4.35 -8.25
C LYS A 132 -10.43 4.76 -8.35
N ALA A 133 -11.14 4.28 -9.36
CA ALA A 133 -12.58 4.53 -9.51
C ALA A 133 -13.41 3.98 -8.33
N LEU A 134 -12.95 2.91 -7.69
CA LEU A 134 -13.57 2.40 -6.46
C LEU A 134 -13.34 3.37 -5.30
N ILE A 135 -12.10 3.84 -5.10
CA ILE A 135 -11.79 4.83 -4.05
C ILE A 135 -12.58 6.12 -4.28
N ASP A 136 -12.65 6.62 -5.51
CA ASP A 136 -13.42 7.82 -5.85
C ASP A 136 -14.92 7.67 -5.50
N ARG A 137 -15.46 6.45 -5.61
CA ARG A 137 -16.86 6.13 -5.29
C ARG A 137 -17.13 6.01 -3.79
N ILE A 138 -16.23 5.33 -3.05
CA ILE A 138 -16.42 5.05 -1.61
C ILE A 138 -15.84 6.15 -0.70
N GLY A 139 -15.05 7.05 -1.27
CA GLY A 139 -14.33 8.11 -0.56
C GLY A 139 -13.01 7.65 0.05
N THR A 140 -12.19 8.61 0.44
CA THR A 140 -10.92 8.40 1.18
C THR A 140 -11.19 8.15 2.67
N SER A 141 -10.18 7.73 3.42
CA SER A 141 -10.33 7.43 4.86
C SER A 141 -10.59 8.69 5.68
N PRO A 142 -11.53 8.66 6.65
CA PRO A 142 -11.75 9.76 7.57
C PRO A 142 -10.60 9.86 8.60
N GLU A 143 -10.42 11.05 9.19
CA GLU A 143 -9.28 11.31 10.09
C GLU A 143 -9.32 10.51 11.40
N ASP A 144 -10.50 10.13 11.85
CA ASP A 144 -10.72 9.41 13.11
C ASP A 144 -10.31 7.93 13.06
N VAL A 145 -9.91 7.42 11.88
CA VAL A 145 -9.38 6.06 11.71
C VAL A 145 -7.85 6.02 11.64
N ALA A 146 -7.16 7.06 12.08
CA ALA A 146 -5.70 7.11 12.06
C ALA A 146 -5.08 5.90 12.80
N GLY A 147 -4.15 5.21 12.14
CA GLY A 147 -3.57 3.94 12.61
C GLY A 147 -4.33 2.69 12.18
N ALA A 148 -5.53 2.81 11.61
CA ALA A 148 -6.31 1.72 11.04
C ALA A 148 -6.90 2.09 9.67
N GLN A 149 -6.32 3.06 8.97
CA GLN A 149 -6.82 3.63 7.71
C GLN A 149 -6.84 2.61 6.56
N ASP A 150 -5.90 1.70 6.52
CA ASP A 150 -5.81 0.60 5.57
C ASP A 150 -6.90 -0.44 5.82
N TYR A 151 -7.18 -0.74 7.09
CA TYR A 151 -8.26 -1.65 7.48
C TYR A 151 -9.63 -1.03 7.20
N ASP A 152 -9.82 0.24 7.52
CA ASP A 152 -11.05 0.99 7.19
C ASP A 152 -11.31 0.97 5.68
N LEU A 153 -10.28 1.30 4.86
CA LEU A 153 -10.40 1.27 3.41
C LEU A 153 -10.79 -0.13 2.91
N THR A 154 -10.14 -1.17 3.43
CA THR A 154 -10.44 -2.57 3.07
C THR A 154 -11.88 -2.95 3.40
N LEU A 155 -12.37 -2.61 4.58
CA LEU A 155 -13.76 -2.88 4.99
C LEU A 155 -14.77 -2.11 4.14
N ARG A 156 -14.47 -0.87 3.77
CA ARG A 156 -15.34 -0.10 2.85
C ARG A 156 -15.33 -0.68 1.44
N CYS A 157 -14.19 -1.15 0.95
CA CYS A 157 -14.14 -1.90 -0.31
C CYS A 157 -15.02 -3.15 -0.25
N LEU A 158 -14.92 -3.95 0.83
CA LEU A 158 -15.76 -5.12 1.03
C LEU A 158 -17.25 -4.75 1.07
N ALA A 159 -17.62 -3.74 1.85
CA ALA A 159 -19.01 -3.28 1.98
C ALA A 159 -19.59 -2.77 0.64
N SER A 160 -18.77 -2.29 -0.26
CA SER A 160 -19.18 -1.85 -1.61
C SER A 160 -19.41 -3.00 -2.59
N GLY A 161 -19.13 -4.26 -2.19
CA GLY A 161 -19.20 -5.44 -3.04
C GLY A 161 -18.03 -5.57 -4.01
N ALA A 162 -16.90 -4.97 -3.70
CA ALA A 162 -15.70 -5.04 -4.54
C ALA A 162 -15.18 -6.48 -4.69
N ARG A 163 -14.61 -6.78 -5.85
CA ARG A 163 -13.94 -8.05 -6.11
C ARG A 163 -12.50 -7.98 -5.65
N PHE A 164 -12.13 -8.95 -4.81
CA PHE A 164 -10.79 -9.12 -4.26
C PHE A 164 -10.05 -10.23 -4.99
N GLU A 165 -8.75 -10.06 -5.18
CA GLU A 165 -7.83 -11.06 -5.72
C GLU A 165 -6.58 -11.16 -4.86
N HIS A 166 -6.25 -12.37 -4.45
CA HIS A 166 -5.02 -12.68 -3.73
C HIS A 166 -3.95 -13.15 -4.72
N ILE A 167 -2.81 -12.52 -4.70
CA ILE A 167 -1.63 -12.92 -5.45
C ILE A 167 -0.75 -13.78 -4.53
N ALA A 168 -0.82 -15.10 -4.70
CA ALA A 168 -0.15 -16.10 -3.85
C ALA A 168 1.38 -16.12 -4.08
N HIS A 169 2.03 -14.99 -3.79
CA HIS A 169 3.48 -14.80 -3.85
C HIS A 169 3.87 -13.79 -2.76
N VAL A 170 5.02 -14.02 -2.12
CA VAL A 170 5.66 -13.04 -1.24
C VAL A 170 6.24 -11.96 -2.12
N LEU A 171 5.60 -10.78 -2.10
CA LEU A 171 5.98 -9.63 -2.94
C LEU A 171 6.25 -8.37 -2.12
N TYR A 172 6.00 -8.43 -0.83
CA TYR A 172 6.19 -7.35 0.12
C TYR A 172 7.04 -7.79 1.28
N HIS A 173 8.01 -6.94 1.66
CA HIS A 173 8.97 -7.22 2.72
C HIS A 173 8.87 -6.14 3.78
N TRP A 174 8.20 -6.46 4.88
CA TRP A 174 7.97 -5.54 5.98
C TRP A 174 9.22 -5.39 6.84
N ARG A 175 9.72 -4.17 6.92
CA ARG A 175 10.93 -3.88 7.69
C ARG A 175 10.65 -3.79 9.17
N VAL A 176 11.30 -4.66 9.95
CA VAL A 176 11.22 -4.62 11.41
C VAL A 176 12.32 -3.72 11.97
N HIS A 177 11.92 -2.69 12.70
CA HIS A 177 12.83 -1.81 13.43
C HIS A 177 12.22 -1.37 14.77
N PRO A 178 13.02 -0.88 15.75
CA PRO A 178 12.46 -0.31 16.99
C PRO A 178 11.49 0.81 16.68
N GLY A 179 10.22 0.67 17.13
CA GLY A 179 9.14 1.63 16.84
C GLY A 179 8.27 1.26 15.62
N SER A 180 8.56 0.16 14.91
CA SER A 180 7.59 -0.41 13.97
C SER A 180 6.45 -1.08 14.73
N THR A 181 5.25 -1.13 14.14
CA THR A 181 4.12 -1.86 14.74
C THR A 181 4.39 -3.36 14.88
N ALA A 182 5.40 -3.88 14.18
CA ALA A 182 5.84 -5.27 14.24
C ALA A 182 6.65 -5.63 15.50
N ASP A 183 7.21 -4.66 16.23
CA ASP A 183 8.05 -4.95 17.40
C ASP A 183 7.24 -5.23 18.69
N GLY A 184 5.92 -5.18 18.62
CA GLY A 184 5.02 -5.46 19.74
C GLY A 184 5.07 -4.42 20.87
N SER A 185 5.79 -3.29 20.70
CA SER A 185 5.91 -2.24 21.69
C SER A 185 4.79 -1.21 21.67
N ALA A 186 3.82 -1.36 20.79
CA ALA A 186 2.69 -0.45 20.62
C ALA A 186 1.59 -0.58 21.71
N ASP A 187 1.73 -1.51 22.66
CA ASP A 187 0.81 -1.69 23.80
C ASP A 187 1.47 -1.26 25.12
N SER A 188 1.55 0.04 25.38
CA SER A 188 1.78 0.57 26.73
C SER A 188 1.16 1.95 26.91
#